data_08abf856bce73dce0d97b81bec2a89e4
#
_entry.id   08abf856bce73dce0d97b81bec2a89e4
#
_cell.length_a   1.000
_cell.length_b   1.000
_cell.length_c   1.000
_cell.angle_alpha   90.00
_cell.angle_beta   90.00
_cell.angle_gamma   90.00
#
_symmetry.space_group_name_H-M   'P 1'
#
loop_
_entity.id
_entity.type
_entity.pdbx_description
1 polymer ?
#
loop_
_entity_poly.entity_id
_entity_poly.type
_entity_poly.pdbx_seq_one_letter_code
_entity_poly.pdbx_strand_id
1 'polypeptide(L)'
;MTHSELNEIARRWLLRAESARGPGCKIALNEVGAVGDTERADVWGYRWGWRGGSVLVEVKVSRSDFLRDKHKPHRQHGGLGDYRYYMCPEGIINISDLPDRWGLLWVNKRGHVKLMAGHICCLVGNSWGGNRDLAYFWQHETDMEVERGLLAYMLHRVGDPDALLQEQRAYLRMNTQQATKINELEKRRREDSMTIYRLRRLLEKNGIALPHHIESRLDVL
;
A
#
# COMPACT_ATOMS: atom_id res chain seq x y z
N MET A 1 4.85 5.01 17.59
CA MET A 1 4.75 4.40 16.25
C MET A 1 5.55 3.10 16.28
N THR A 2 4.95 2.00 15.90
CA THR A 2 5.59 0.68 15.87
C THR A 2 6.37 0.50 14.55
N HIS A 3 7.25 -0.51 14.51
CA HIS A 3 7.98 -0.89 13.29
C HIS A 3 7.02 -1.24 12.14
N SER A 4 5.99 -2.05 12.41
CA SER A 4 5.00 -2.44 11.39
C SER A 4 4.19 -1.26 10.84
N GLU A 5 3.84 -0.29 11.67
CA GLU A 5 3.18 0.94 11.22
C GLU A 5 4.08 1.75 10.28
N LEU A 6 5.36 1.85 10.60
CA LEU A 6 6.33 2.56 9.75
C LEU A 6 6.59 1.81 8.45
N ASN A 7 6.65 0.47 8.45
CA ASN A 7 6.78 -0.35 7.23
C ASN A 7 5.61 -0.08 6.27
N GLU A 8 4.38 -0.03 6.78
CA GLU A 8 3.22 0.26 5.94
C GLU A 8 3.20 1.71 5.42
N ILE A 9 3.69 2.68 6.22
CA ILE A 9 3.87 4.06 5.77
C ILE A 9 4.94 4.14 4.69
N ALA A 10 6.06 3.42 4.84
CA ALA A 10 7.13 3.35 3.85
C ALA A 10 6.65 2.73 2.54
N ARG A 11 5.90 1.62 2.61
CA ARG A 11 5.30 0.97 1.43
C ARG A 11 4.39 1.93 0.67
N ARG A 12 3.51 2.66 1.35
CA ARG A 12 2.64 3.67 0.73
C ARG A 12 3.43 4.84 0.15
N TRP A 13 4.53 5.26 0.81
CA TRP A 13 5.39 6.31 0.29
C TRP A 13 6.11 5.87 -0.99
N LEU A 14 6.60 4.63 -1.07
CA LEU A 14 7.23 4.07 -2.27
C LEU A 14 6.27 4.08 -3.48
N LEU A 15 5.00 3.77 -3.28
CA LEU A 15 3.97 3.78 -4.33
C LEU A 15 3.48 5.20 -4.69
N ARG A 16 3.85 6.21 -3.90
CA ARG A 16 3.42 7.58 -4.12
C ARG A 16 4.02 8.15 -5.39
N ALA A 17 3.20 8.83 -6.21
CA ALA A 17 3.64 9.47 -7.44
C ALA A 17 4.73 10.53 -7.21
N GLU A 18 5.59 10.77 -8.21
CA GLU A 18 6.63 11.82 -8.15
C GLU A 18 6.03 13.21 -7.90
N SER A 19 4.89 13.51 -8.52
CA SER A 19 4.15 14.77 -8.31
C SER A 19 3.75 14.99 -6.85
N ALA A 20 3.63 13.91 -6.07
CA ALA A 20 3.32 13.94 -4.65
C ALA A 20 4.58 13.67 -3.77
N ARG A 21 5.77 13.89 -4.31
CA ARG A 21 7.07 13.72 -3.64
C ARG A 21 7.34 12.27 -3.18
N GLY A 22 6.96 11.32 -4.02
CA GLY A 22 7.28 9.90 -3.84
C GLY A 22 8.13 9.38 -5.00
N PRO A 23 8.73 8.19 -4.87
CA PRO A 23 9.56 7.61 -5.94
C PRO A 23 8.76 7.06 -7.12
N GLY A 24 7.45 6.86 -6.99
CA GLY A 24 6.59 6.36 -8.06
C GLY A 24 6.81 4.88 -8.38
N CYS A 25 7.24 4.09 -7.40
CA CYS A 25 7.39 2.65 -7.57
C CYS A 25 6.06 2.01 -8.00
N LYS A 26 6.14 0.98 -8.82
CA LYS A 26 4.96 0.23 -9.30
C LYS A 26 4.68 -0.98 -8.43
N ILE A 27 5.70 -1.48 -7.76
CA ILE A 27 5.60 -2.50 -6.73
C ILE A 27 6.30 -2.00 -5.48
N ALA A 28 5.80 -2.40 -4.30
CA ALA A 28 6.45 -2.17 -3.02
C ALA A 28 6.11 -3.34 -2.09
N LEU A 29 7.14 -3.93 -1.51
CA LEU A 29 7.11 -5.17 -0.75
C LEU A 29 7.67 -4.93 0.65
N ASN A 30 7.01 -5.46 1.66
CA ASN A 30 7.47 -5.41 3.05
C ASN A 30 8.26 -6.67 3.39
N GLU A 31 9.30 -6.52 4.20
CA GLU A 31 10.05 -7.61 4.83
C GLU A 31 10.55 -8.66 3.83
N VAL A 32 11.16 -8.21 2.76
CA VAL A 32 11.64 -9.06 1.68
C VAL A 32 13.14 -9.29 1.78
N GLY A 33 13.54 -10.51 1.44
CA GLY A 33 14.94 -10.93 1.30
C GLY A 33 15.04 -11.98 0.21
N ALA A 34 16.20 -12.06 -0.43
CA ALA A 34 16.47 -13.13 -1.38
C ALA A 34 16.73 -14.46 -0.68
N VAL A 35 16.44 -15.56 -1.37
CA VAL A 35 16.72 -16.91 -0.86
C VAL A 35 18.24 -17.09 -0.80
N GLY A 36 18.75 -17.42 0.39
CA GLY A 36 20.19 -17.63 0.62
C GLY A 36 20.96 -16.37 1.01
N ASP A 37 20.35 -15.21 1.04
CA ASP A 37 20.96 -13.97 1.52
C ASP A 37 20.57 -13.68 2.98
N THR A 38 21.50 -13.02 3.69
CA THR A 38 21.29 -12.57 5.08
C THR A 38 20.66 -11.20 5.15
N GLU A 39 20.59 -10.47 4.03
CA GLU A 39 19.96 -9.16 3.97
C GLU A 39 18.44 -9.30 3.85
N ARG A 40 17.73 -8.68 4.78
CA ARG A 40 16.29 -8.54 4.74
C ARG A 40 15.95 -7.05 4.76
N ALA A 41 15.34 -6.59 3.68
CA ALA A 41 14.87 -5.22 3.56
C ALA A 41 13.57 -5.04 4.36
N ASP A 42 13.46 -3.96 5.13
CA ASP A 42 12.20 -3.62 5.79
C ASP A 42 11.13 -3.30 4.75
N VAL A 43 11.44 -2.46 3.77
CA VAL A 43 10.57 -2.19 2.62
C VAL A 43 11.41 -1.95 1.37
N TRP A 44 11.09 -2.65 0.30
CA TRP A 44 11.72 -2.51 -0.99
C TRP A 44 10.69 -2.22 -2.07
N GLY A 45 10.99 -1.32 -3.00
CA GLY A 45 10.13 -1.00 -4.13
C GLY A 45 10.89 -0.91 -5.43
N TYR A 46 10.19 -1.15 -6.54
CA TYR A 46 10.77 -1.08 -7.86
C TYR A 46 9.92 -0.22 -8.81
N ARG A 47 10.60 0.61 -9.56
CA ARG A 47 10.04 1.41 -10.64
C ARG A 47 10.68 0.99 -11.95
N TRP A 48 9.87 0.57 -12.93
CA TRP A 48 10.35 0.31 -14.27
C TRP A 48 10.25 1.53 -15.18
N GLY A 49 10.99 1.50 -16.30
CA GLY A 49 11.01 2.55 -17.30
C GLY A 49 12.31 3.34 -17.30
N TRP A 50 12.35 4.40 -18.07
CA TRP A 50 13.57 5.20 -18.33
C TRP A 50 14.21 5.84 -17.09
N ARG A 51 13.45 6.00 -16.01
CA ARG A 51 13.95 6.42 -14.69
C ARG A 51 13.71 5.31 -13.67
N GLY A 52 13.80 4.08 -14.16
CA GLY A 52 13.59 2.90 -13.33
C GLY A 52 14.71 2.74 -12.31
N GLY A 53 14.45 1.88 -11.36
CA GLY A 53 15.40 1.55 -10.31
C GLY A 53 14.68 1.04 -9.07
N SER A 54 15.46 0.48 -8.18
CA SER A 54 14.98 0.01 -6.90
C SER A 54 15.17 1.05 -5.81
N VAL A 55 14.28 1.05 -4.85
CA VAL A 55 14.33 1.93 -3.68
C VAL A 55 14.18 1.10 -2.42
N LEU A 56 15.20 1.11 -1.58
CA LEU A 56 15.20 0.50 -0.26
C LEU A 56 14.80 1.53 0.79
N VAL A 57 13.92 1.15 1.70
CA VAL A 57 13.62 1.93 2.90
C VAL A 57 13.83 1.05 4.13
N GLU A 58 14.78 1.47 4.97
CA GLU A 58 15.06 0.88 6.27
C GLU A 58 14.34 1.67 7.36
N VAL A 59 13.53 0.98 8.12
CA VAL A 59 12.71 1.59 9.18
C VAL A 59 13.44 1.51 10.52
N LYS A 60 13.47 2.62 11.25
CA LYS A 60 14.11 2.70 12.57
C LYS A 60 13.16 3.36 13.57
N VAL A 61 12.86 2.64 14.63
CA VAL A 61 11.97 3.15 15.71
C VAL A 61 12.73 3.85 16.81
N SER A 62 14.05 3.68 16.89
CA SER A 62 14.90 4.31 17.88
C SER A 62 16.28 4.66 17.31
N ARG A 63 16.98 5.61 17.96
CA ARG A 63 18.35 5.97 17.60
C ARG A 63 19.35 4.82 17.81
N SER A 64 19.16 4.04 18.86
CA SER A 64 20.04 2.88 19.15
C SER A 64 19.92 1.80 18.06
N ASP A 65 18.72 1.58 17.52
CA ASP A 65 18.49 0.67 16.43
C ASP A 65 19.18 1.13 15.14
N PHE A 66 19.07 2.43 14.82
CA PHE A 66 19.79 3.04 13.70
C PHE A 66 21.32 2.87 13.81
N LEU A 67 21.89 3.17 14.97
CA LEU A 67 23.35 3.10 15.17
C LEU A 67 23.88 1.67 15.00
N ARG A 68 23.14 0.64 15.40
CA ARG A 68 23.51 -0.77 15.18
C ARG A 68 23.44 -1.15 13.70
N ASP A 69 22.44 -0.66 12.97
CA ASP A 69 22.24 -0.98 11.56
C ASP A 69 23.28 -0.31 10.64
N LYS A 70 23.66 0.91 10.94
CA LYS A 70 24.60 1.72 10.13
C LYS A 70 25.93 1.00 9.84
N HIS A 71 26.38 0.14 10.73
CA HIS A 71 27.67 -0.56 10.63
C HIS A 71 27.60 -1.89 9.87
N LYS A 72 26.45 -2.32 9.38
CA LYS A 72 26.33 -3.55 8.60
C LYS A 72 27.05 -3.43 7.24
N PRO A 73 27.80 -4.46 6.78
CA PRO A 73 28.60 -4.37 5.54
C PRO A 73 27.79 -4.00 4.30
N HIS A 74 26.60 -4.60 4.11
CA HIS A 74 25.72 -4.36 2.97
C HIS A 74 25.09 -2.95 2.94
N ARG A 75 25.31 -2.13 4.00
CA ARG A 75 24.95 -0.71 3.99
C ARG A 75 25.98 0.16 3.29
N GLN A 76 27.20 -0.36 3.12
CA GLN A 76 28.31 0.38 2.52
C GLN A 76 28.55 -0.05 1.07
N HIS A 77 28.54 -1.35 0.79
CA HIS A 77 28.82 -1.91 -0.54
C HIS A 77 27.83 -3.01 -0.89
N GLY A 78 27.41 -3.09 -2.15
CA GLY A 78 26.41 -4.06 -2.62
C GLY A 78 25.05 -3.89 -1.95
N GLY A 79 24.32 -4.99 -1.79
CA GLY A 79 23.00 -5.02 -1.15
C GLY A 79 21.87 -4.52 -2.05
N LEU A 80 20.68 -4.36 -1.46
CA LEU A 80 19.45 -3.99 -2.15
C LEU A 80 19.30 -2.47 -2.27
N GLY A 81 18.67 -2.02 -3.34
CA GLY A 81 18.24 -0.65 -3.57
C GLY A 81 19.26 0.24 -4.27
N ASP A 82 18.95 0.68 -5.49
CA ASP A 82 19.69 1.75 -6.19
C ASP A 82 19.64 3.06 -5.40
N TYR A 83 18.52 3.33 -4.74
CA TYR A 83 18.34 4.45 -3.83
C TYR A 83 17.94 3.95 -2.46
N ARG A 84 18.56 4.48 -1.42
CA ARG A 84 18.41 3.98 -0.06
C ARG A 84 17.97 5.06 0.89
N TYR A 85 17.02 4.73 1.76
CA TYR A 85 16.46 5.66 2.72
C TYR A 85 16.37 5.04 4.11
N TYR A 86 16.59 5.85 5.12
CA TYR A 86 16.09 5.58 6.46
C TYR A 86 14.76 6.28 6.67
N MET A 87 13.80 5.58 7.28
CA MET A 87 12.54 6.16 7.73
C MET A 87 12.42 6.02 9.24
N CYS A 88 12.12 7.11 9.92
CA CYS A 88 11.97 7.12 11.37
C CYS A 88 10.93 8.15 11.84
N PRO A 89 10.43 8.06 13.07
CA PRO A 89 9.71 9.17 13.71
C PRO A 89 10.58 10.44 13.72
N GLU A 90 9.92 11.58 13.61
CA GLU A 90 10.57 12.89 13.50
C GLU A 90 11.58 13.13 14.65
N GLY A 91 12.79 13.53 14.29
CA GLY A 91 13.85 13.91 15.21
C GLY A 91 14.74 12.76 15.75
N ILE A 92 14.47 11.49 15.41
CA ILE A 92 15.28 10.35 15.89
C ILE A 92 16.64 10.28 15.17
N ILE A 93 16.65 10.52 13.86
CA ILE A 93 17.85 10.53 13.02
C ILE A 93 17.97 11.91 12.37
N ASN A 94 19.16 12.49 12.36
CA ASN A 94 19.45 13.75 11.67
C ASN A 94 20.20 13.50 10.37
N ILE A 95 20.19 14.48 9.45
CA ILE A 95 20.89 14.37 8.18
C ILE A 95 22.39 14.12 8.39
N SER A 96 23.01 14.73 9.42
CA SER A 96 24.41 14.53 9.78
C SER A 96 24.77 13.12 10.28
N ASP A 97 23.79 12.33 10.64
CA ASP A 97 23.99 10.95 11.10
C ASP A 97 24.06 9.94 9.94
N LEU A 98 23.58 10.33 8.75
CA LEU A 98 23.39 9.43 7.62
C LEU A 98 24.74 8.93 7.06
N PRO A 99 24.79 7.67 6.57
CA PRO A 99 25.84 7.25 5.66
C PRO A 99 25.76 8.02 4.33
N ASP A 100 26.86 7.99 3.58
CA ASP A 100 26.92 8.64 2.28
C ASP A 100 25.81 8.15 1.34
N ARG A 101 25.19 9.08 0.64
CA ARG A 101 24.14 8.82 -0.36
C ARG A 101 22.85 8.16 0.18
N TRP A 102 22.66 8.10 1.51
CA TRP A 102 21.42 7.67 2.12
C TRP A 102 20.45 8.84 2.30
N GLY A 103 19.19 8.64 1.93
CA GLY A 103 18.12 9.58 2.17
C GLY A 103 17.52 9.43 3.56
N LEU A 104 16.69 10.41 3.94
CA LEU A 104 15.98 10.44 5.22
C LEU A 104 14.53 10.85 5.05
N LEU A 105 13.67 10.08 5.67
CA LEU A 105 12.23 10.30 5.74
C LEU A 105 11.83 10.41 7.22
N TRP A 106 11.29 11.54 7.60
CA TRP A 106 10.68 11.69 8.92
C TRP A 106 9.17 11.45 8.85
N VAL A 107 8.64 10.81 9.87
CA VAL A 107 7.20 10.55 10.01
C VAL A 107 6.69 11.24 11.26
N ASN A 108 5.72 12.14 11.09
CA ASN A 108 5.10 12.82 12.22
C ASN A 108 4.05 11.92 12.92
N LYS A 109 3.53 12.36 14.07
CA LYS A 109 2.53 11.61 14.87
C LYS A 109 1.24 11.27 14.11
N ARG A 110 0.94 11.97 13.00
CA ARG A 110 -0.23 11.73 12.14
C ARG A 110 0.07 10.78 10.96
N GLY A 111 1.30 10.24 10.88
CA GLY A 111 1.73 9.37 9.78
C GLY A 111 2.10 10.10 8.49
N HIS A 112 2.26 11.42 8.51
CA HIS A 112 2.71 12.17 7.33
C HIS A 112 4.21 12.07 7.17
N VAL A 113 4.64 11.72 5.95
CA VAL A 113 6.06 11.61 5.59
C VAL A 113 6.59 12.95 5.14
N LYS A 114 7.69 13.40 5.77
CA LYS A 114 8.48 14.56 5.41
C LYS A 114 9.81 14.09 4.82
N LEU A 115 10.06 14.44 3.58
CA LEU A 115 11.31 14.15 2.89
C LEU A 115 12.39 15.14 3.36
N MET A 116 13.42 14.63 4.01
CA MET A 116 14.50 15.43 4.59
C MET A 116 15.77 15.46 3.72
N ALA A 117 16.11 14.32 3.10
CA ALA A 117 17.26 14.16 2.21
C ALA A 117 17.01 13.00 1.24
N GLY A 118 17.74 12.96 0.11
CA GLY A 118 17.73 11.85 -0.84
C GLY A 118 17.43 12.30 -2.28
N HIS A 119 17.51 11.37 -3.23
CA HIS A 119 17.38 11.66 -4.66
C HIS A 119 16.04 12.35 -5.02
N ILE A 120 14.95 12.05 -4.31
CA ILE A 120 13.64 12.68 -4.55
C ILE A 120 13.70 14.20 -4.30
N CYS A 121 14.54 14.69 -3.38
CA CYS A 121 14.73 16.13 -3.17
C CYS A 121 15.24 16.83 -4.44
N CYS A 122 16.03 16.13 -5.24
CA CYS A 122 16.61 16.67 -6.49
C CYS A 122 15.59 16.68 -7.64
N LEU A 123 14.53 15.89 -7.55
CA LEU A 123 13.50 15.75 -8.59
C LEU A 123 12.30 16.69 -8.37
N VAL A 124 12.16 17.25 -7.17
CA VAL A 124 11.04 18.13 -6.80
C VAL A 124 11.33 19.57 -7.19
N GLY A 125 10.44 20.21 -7.93
CA GLY A 125 10.43 21.66 -8.13
C GLY A 125 10.92 22.16 -9.48
N ASN A 126 11.34 21.30 -10.40
CA ASN A 126 11.77 21.73 -11.74
C ASN A 126 10.93 21.07 -12.84
N SER A 127 10.18 21.89 -13.56
CA SER A 127 9.64 21.57 -14.87
C SER A 127 10.79 21.10 -15.80
N TRP A 128 10.70 19.88 -16.31
CA TRP A 128 11.47 19.37 -17.45
C TRP A 128 13.02 19.32 -17.33
N GLY A 129 13.55 18.90 -16.23
CA GLY A 129 15.00 18.68 -16.17
C GLY A 129 15.62 18.95 -14.82
N GLY A 130 14.88 18.77 -13.75
CA GLY A 130 15.45 18.88 -12.42
C GLY A 130 16.76 18.14 -12.36
N ASN A 131 17.68 18.60 -11.57
CA ASN A 131 19.08 18.19 -11.49
C ASN A 131 19.22 16.65 -11.44
N ARG A 132 19.05 16.00 -12.60
CA ARG A 132 19.14 14.54 -12.78
C ARG A 132 20.50 14.05 -12.35
N ASP A 133 21.53 14.81 -12.70
CA ASP A 133 22.92 14.50 -12.32
C ASP A 133 23.07 14.48 -10.79
N LEU A 134 22.37 15.38 -10.08
CA LEU A 134 22.33 15.34 -8.63
C LEU A 134 21.52 14.16 -8.08
N ALA A 135 20.50 13.68 -8.79
CA ALA A 135 19.78 12.49 -8.37
C ALA A 135 20.65 11.23 -8.53
N TYR A 136 21.43 11.12 -9.60
CA TYR A 136 22.39 10.04 -9.80
C TYR A 136 23.49 10.01 -8.73
N PHE A 137 23.84 11.14 -8.15
CA PHE A 137 24.78 11.17 -7.03
C PHE A 137 24.33 10.32 -5.84
N TRP A 138 23.02 10.14 -5.66
CA TRP A 138 22.43 9.33 -4.61
C TRP A 138 22.34 7.83 -4.94
N GLN A 139 22.75 7.43 -6.14
CA GLN A 139 22.68 6.04 -6.57
C GLN A 139 23.78 5.21 -5.92
N HIS A 140 23.39 4.03 -5.44
CA HIS A 140 24.29 3.02 -4.92
C HIS A 140 24.57 1.96 -5.97
N GLU A 141 25.68 1.29 -5.82
CA GLU A 141 25.95 0.04 -6.52
C GLU A 141 25.12 -1.07 -5.86
N THR A 142 24.22 -1.68 -6.63
CA THR A 142 23.28 -2.69 -6.18
C THR A 142 23.71 -4.07 -6.62
N ASP A 143 23.41 -5.09 -5.82
CA ASP A 143 23.54 -6.48 -6.25
C ASP A 143 22.31 -6.88 -7.10
N MET A 144 22.48 -6.75 -8.42
CA MET A 144 21.42 -7.07 -9.40
C MET A 144 21.00 -8.55 -9.38
N GLU A 145 21.91 -9.46 -9.01
CA GLU A 145 21.58 -10.90 -8.90
C GLU A 145 20.65 -11.15 -7.70
N VAL A 146 20.96 -10.53 -6.57
CA VAL A 146 20.11 -10.60 -5.37
C VAL A 146 18.72 -10.00 -5.64
N GLU A 147 18.64 -8.85 -6.30
CA GLU A 147 17.34 -8.23 -6.65
C GLU A 147 16.55 -9.06 -7.67
N ARG A 148 17.22 -9.65 -8.65
CA ARG A 148 16.58 -10.56 -9.61
C ARG A 148 16.07 -11.82 -8.93
N GLY A 149 16.86 -12.39 -8.03
CA GLY A 149 16.48 -13.52 -7.20
C GLY A 149 15.27 -13.23 -6.32
N LEU A 150 15.22 -12.03 -5.71
CA LEU A 150 14.08 -11.57 -4.92
C LEU A 150 12.80 -11.51 -5.77
N LEU A 151 12.86 -10.92 -6.96
CA LEU A 151 11.69 -10.85 -7.87
C LEU A 151 11.25 -12.24 -8.33
N ALA A 152 12.19 -13.11 -8.69
CA ALA A 152 11.90 -14.48 -9.09
C ALA A 152 11.24 -15.27 -7.94
N TYR A 153 11.75 -15.13 -6.72
CA TYR A 153 11.16 -15.75 -5.54
C TYR A 153 9.73 -15.25 -5.26
N MET A 154 9.48 -13.95 -5.40
CA MET A 154 8.13 -13.41 -5.22
C MET A 154 7.16 -13.92 -6.29
N LEU A 155 7.59 -14.02 -7.55
CA LEU A 155 6.79 -14.63 -8.61
C LEU A 155 6.51 -16.12 -8.35
N HIS A 156 7.51 -16.85 -7.87
CA HIS A 156 7.33 -18.25 -7.48
C HIS A 156 6.27 -18.41 -6.37
N ARG A 157 6.25 -17.52 -5.38
CA ARG A 157 5.24 -17.54 -4.31
C ARG A 157 3.83 -17.23 -4.79
N VAL A 158 3.69 -16.38 -5.79
CA VAL A 158 2.40 -16.06 -6.44
C VAL A 158 1.89 -17.27 -7.24
N GLY A 159 2.79 -18.11 -7.74
CA GLY A 159 2.47 -19.21 -8.65
C GLY A 159 2.21 -18.73 -10.06
N ASP A 160 1.08 -19.14 -10.64
CA ASP A 160 0.66 -18.67 -11.96
C ASP A 160 -0.09 -17.32 -11.85
N PRO A 161 0.52 -16.20 -12.26
CA PRO A 161 -0.14 -14.88 -12.18
C PRO A 161 -1.40 -14.77 -13.05
N ASP A 162 -1.43 -15.49 -14.17
CA ASP A 162 -2.59 -15.43 -15.07
C ASP A 162 -3.78 -16.18 -14.49
N ALA A 163 -3.55 -17.34 -13.87
CA ALA A 163 -4.57 -18.07 -13.13
C ALA A 163 -5.15 -17.23 -11.99
N LEU A 164 -4.28 -16.58 -11.20
CA LEU A 164 -4.69 -15.69 -10.11
C LEU A 164 -5.54 -14.51 -10.61
N LEU A 165 -5.14 -13.89 -11.72
CA LEU A 165 -5.89 -12.79 -12.32
C LEU A 165 -7.26 -13.24 -12.86
N GLN A 166 -7.35 -14.45 -13.42
CA GLN A 166 -8.62 -15.03 -13.88
C GLN A 166 -9.55 -15.29 -12.70
N GLU A 167 -9.05 -15.88 -11.63
CA GLU A 167 -9.80 -16.12 -10.40
C GLU A 167 -10.33 -14.81 -9.79
N GLN A 168 -9.47 -13.79 -9.69
CA GLN A 168 -9.87 -12.47 -9.21
C GLN A 168 -10.99 -11.86 -10.07
N ARG A 169 -10.88 -11.94 -11.38
CA ARG A 169 -11.92 -11.45 -12.31
C ARG A 169 -13.23 -12.21 -12.15
N ALA A 170 -13.18 -13.54 -11.98
CA ALA A 170 -14.36 -14.35 -11.73
C ALA A 170 -15.04 -13.98 -10.40
N TYR A 171 -14.27 -13.78 -9.35
CA TYR A 171 -14.77 -13.33 -8.05
C TYR A 171 -15.45 -11.95 -8.11
N LEU A 172 -14.83 -10.98 -8.81
CA LEU A 172 -15.42 -9.66 -9.01
C LEU A 172 -16.75 -9.71 -9.78
N ARG A 173 -16.83 -10.54 -10.83
CA ARG A 173 -18.08 -10.74 -11.59
C ARG A 173 -19.17 -11.33 -10.70
N MET A 174 -18.85 -12.36 -9.90
CA MET A 174 -19.78 -12.98 -8.98
C MET A 174 -20.31 -11.96 -7.94
N ASN A 175 -19.41 -11.16 -7.34
CA ASN A 175 -19.81 -10.12 -6.40
C ASN A 175 -20.74 -9.07 -7.03
N THR A 176 -20.46 -8.67 -8.28
CA THR A 176 -21.32 -7.72 -9.00
C THR A 176 -22.72 -8.32 -9.24
N GLN A 177 -22.78 -9.58 -9.66
CA GLN A 177 -24.07 -10.28 -9.86
C GLN A 177 -24.85 -10.41 -8.54
N GLN A 178 -24.18 -10.75 -7.44
CA GLN A 178 -24.82 -10.82 -6.11
C GLN A 178 -25.34 -9.45 -5.67
N ALA A 179 -24.55 -8.38 -5.84
CA ALA A 179 -24.99 -7.02 -5.51
C ALA A 179 -26.22 -6.60 -6.33
N THR A 180 -26.25 -6.91 -7.62
CA THR A 180 -27.42 -6.64 -8.49
C THR A 180 -28.64 -7.39 -7.97
N LYS A 181 -28.49 -8.69 -7.62
CA LYS A 181 -29.58 -9.50 -7.11
C LYS A 181 -30.13 -9.01 -5.78
N ILE A 182 -29.24 -8.58 -4.87
CA ILE A 182 -29.62 -7.97 -3.60
C ILE A 182 -30.44 -6.71 -3.86
N ASN A 183 -29.99 -5.81 -4.73
CA ASN A 183 -30.70 -4.58 -5.07
C ASN A 183 -32.10 -4.85 -5.67
N GLU A 184 -32.23 -5.87 -6.54
CA GLU A 184 -33.53 -6.29 -7.08
C GLU A 184 -34.47 -6.81 -5.99
N LEU A 185 -33.95 -7.65 -5.07
CA LEU A 185 -34.76 -8.19 -3.96
C LEU A 185 -35.16 -7.09 -3.00
N GLU A 186 -34.31 -6.16 -2.67
CA GLU A 186 -34.64 -4.99 -1.84
C GLU A 186 -35.70 -4.11 -2.51
N LYS A 187 -35.61 -3.89 -3.83
CA LYS A 187 -36.61 -3.14 -4.57
C LYS A 187 -38.00 -3.84 -4.47
N ARG A 188 -38.05 -5.14 -4.76
CA ARG A 188 -39.30 -5.93 -4.63
C ARG A 188 -39.86 -5.87 -3.21
N ARG A 189 -39.00 -6.04 -2.20
CA ARG A 189 -39.42 -5.95 -0.80
C ARG A 189 -40.05 -4.58 -0.48
N ARG A 190 -39.51 -3.48 -0.99
CA ARG A 190 -40.11 -2.14 -0.82
C ARG A 190 -41.48 -2.04 -1.52
N GLU A 191 -41.60 -2.57 -2.74
CA GLU A 191 -42.84 -2.56 -3.51
C GLU A 191 -43.93 -3.40 -2.80
N ASP A 192 -43.57 -4.57 -2.30
CA ASP A 192 -44.44 -5.45 -1.54
C ASP A 192 -44.89 -4.78 -0.22
N SER A 193 -43.98 -4.19 0.53
CA SER A 193 -44.29 -3.45 1.77
C SER A 193 -45.26 -2.28 1.51
N MET A 194 -45.07 -1.54 0.43
CA MET A 194 -45.99 -0.47 0.04
C MET A 194 -47.36 -0.99 -0.37
N THR A 195 -47.42 -2.16 -1.00
CA THR A 195 -48.67 -2.82 -1.39
C THR A 195 -49.43 -3.32 -0.16
N ILE A 196 -48.72 -3.96 0.77
CA ILE A 196 -49.29 -4.40 2.06
C ILE A 196 -49.82 -3.20 2.83
N TYR A 197 -49.08 -2.09 2.91
CA TYR A 197 -49.55 -0.88 3.57
C TYR A 197 -50.84 -0.33 2.97
N ARG A 198 -50.90 -0.26 1.62
CA ARG A 198 -52.12 0.21 0.91
C ARG A 198 -53.30 -0.70 1.15
N LEU A 199 -53.14 -2.02 1.12
CA LEU A 199 -54.18 -3.01 1.37
C LEU A 199 -54.69 -2.90 2.82
N ARG A 200 -53.82 -2.81 3.82
CA ARG A 200 -54.22 -2.60 5.23
C ARG A 200 -55.09 -1.36 5.35
N ARG A 201 -54.71 -0.24 4.78
CA ARG A 201 -55.48 1.02 4.84
C ARG A 201 -56.86 0.91 4.17
N LEU A 202 -56.94 0.12 3.08
CA LEU A 202 -58.23 -0.15 2.42
C LEU A 202 -59.16 -1.04 3.28
N LEU A 203 -58.64 -2.06 3.94
CA LEU A 203 -59.39 -2.92 4.84
C LEU A 203 -59.91 -2.13 6.04
N GLU A 204 -59.06 -1.31 6.67
CA GLU A 204 -59.49 -0.42 7.77
C GLU A 204 -60.60 0.52 7.35
N LYS A 205 -60.47 1.16 6.17
CA LYS A 205 -61.51 2.07 5.63
C LYS A 205 -62.86 1.38 5.39
N ASN A 206 -62.87 0.08 5.11
CA ASN A 206 -64.06 -0.69 4.85
C ASN A 206 -64.57 -1.47 6.12
N GLY A 207 -63.95 -1.21 7.29
CA GLY A 207 -64.38 -1.85 8.55
C GLY A 207 -64.07 -3.34 8.61
N ILE A 208 -63.14 -3.85 7.80
CA ILE A 208 -62.79 -5.27 7.76
C ILE A 208 -61.54 -5.47 8.63
N ALA A 209 -61.72 -6.18 9.76
CA ALA A 209 -60.64 -6.55 10.66
C ALA A 209 -59.80 -7.72 10.10
N LEU A 210 -58.50 -7.62 10.16
CA LEU A 210 -57.62 -8.73 9.83
C LEU A 210 -57.59 -9.75 10.96
N PRO A 211 -57.62 -11.07 10.64
CA PRO A 211 -57.42 -12.10 11.65
C PRO A 211 -56.06 -11.96 12.33
N HIS A 212 -56.00 -12.11 13.65
CA HIS A 212 -54.79 -11.90 14.48
C HIS A 212 -53.55 -12.67 14.01
N HIS A 213 -53.72 -13.86 13.43
CA HIS A 213 -52.62 -14.67 12.91
C HIS A 213 -52.04 -14.10 11.61
N ILE A 214 -52.72 -13.23 10.88
CA ILE A 214 -52.23 -12.52 9.71
C ILE A 214 -51.54 -11.21 10.14
N GLU A 215 -52.10 -10.50 11.10
CA GLU A 215 -51.52 -9.28 11.66
C GLU A 215 -50.10 -9.52 12.22
N SER A 216 -49.94 -10.54 13.06
CA SER A 216 -48.65 -10.89 13.65
C SER A 216 -47.57 -11.30 12.64
N ARG A 217 -47.93 -11.82 11.47
CA ARG A 217 -47.01 -12.14 10.39
C ARG A 217 -46.61 -10.93 9.54
N LEU A 218 -47.48 -9.95 9.43
CA LEU A 218 -47.24 -8.75 8.65
C LEU A 218 -46.40 -7.72 9.41
N ASP A 219 -46.31 -7.79 10.74
CA ASP A 219 -45.50 -6.91 11.57
C ASP A 219 -44.00 -7.30 11.58
N VAL A 220 -43.67 -8.49 11.04
CA VAL A 220 -42.29 -9.01 10.91
C VAL A 220 -41.71 -8.77 9.51
N LEU A 221 -42.48 -8.26 8.54
CA LEU A 221 -42.05 -7.94 7.16
C LEU A 221 -41.69 -6.46 6.98
#